data_34383cc3014fb4b3306344ae3c1a0276
#
_entry.id   34383cc3014fb4b3306344ae3c1a0276
#
_cell.length_a   1.000
_cell.length_b   1.000
_cell.length_c   1.000
_cell.angle_alpha   90.00
_cell.angle_beta   90.00
_cell.angle_gamma   90.00
#
_symmetry.space_group_name_H-M   'P 1'
#
loop_
_entity.id
_entity.type
_entity.pdbx_description
1 polymer ?
#
loop_
_entity_poly.entity_id
_entity_poly.type
_entity_poly.pdbx_seq_one_letter_code
_entity_poly.pdbx_strand_id
1 'polypeptide(L)'
;HGLIYAALEKGMGPRAAQQYARANEEAVSRFAQIIREEKIDCDFSSCDAYVYSCTQEGAERVKAEAEAAGRLGLGAEFATECGELPFPVKGAVRFPRQARFHPMKFACRLAEILRDRGVKIYEHTPAVALNDNRVLTRAGCVYGKNVLLCSHYPFTNLRGFYFTRIVQSRSYLAALRGVPEISGIYLDCEEAGLSFRSASVGGESLLLLGWGAHQTGHETDVSHYKKLKEKARKLYPVSSVAFCWSAQDCMTDDRIPLIGRYRQFGDRVYVATGFNKWGMTGSMAAAEILSDRITSGKSGTAEVFSPDRVNFKMGAKNFFQTAADATASLLRGYAEVPKGSVAELKDGEGGIAAFAGDKIGAYRGTD
;
A
#
# COMPACT_ATOMS: atom_id res chain seq x y z
N HIS A 1 0.76 9.51 -6.56
CA HIS A 1 1.57 8.29 -6.72
C HIS A 1 3.04 8.70 -6.82
N GLY A 2 3.96 7.78 -6.57
CA GLY A 2 5.38 8.02 -6.86
C GLY A 2 5.64 8.14 -8.36
N LEU A 3 6.89 8.03 -8.80
CA LEU A 3 7.23 8.05 -10.22
C LEU A 3 6.74 6.77 -10.91
N ILE A 4 5.64 6.83 -11.65
CA ILE A 4 4.99 5.68 -12.29
C ILE A 4 4.61 5.93 -13.75
N TYR A 5 4.18 7.13 -14.13
CA TYR A 5 3.58 7.39 -15.44
C TYR A 5 4.59 7.28 -16.58
N ALA A 6 5.79 7.85 -16.42
CA ALA A 6 6.87 7.70 -17.39
C ALA A 6 7.28 6.22 -17.58
N ALA A 7 7.33 5.46 -16.49
CA ALA A 7 7.64 4.04 -16.54
C ALA A 7 6.52 3.22 -17.22
N LEU A 8 5.26 3.54 -16.97
CA LEU A 8 4.11 2.89 -17.61
C LEU A 8 4.06 3.16 -19.12
N GLU A 9 4.23 4.41 -19.55
CA GLU A 9 4.29 4.73 -20.98
C GLU A 9 5.39 3.93 -21.70
N LYS A 10 6.58 3.87 -21.10
CA LYS A 10 7.73 3.15 -21.67
C LYS A 10 7.54 1.63 -21.65
N GLY A 11 6.97 1.09 -20.57
CA GLY A 11 6.90 -0.36 -20.35
C GLY A 11 5.66 -1.03 -20.94
N MET A 12 4.50 -0.37 -20.87
CA MET A 12 3.21 -0.91 -21.26
C MET A 12 2.52 -0.12 -22.39
N GLY A 13 3.08 1.03 -22.75
CA GLY A 13 2.54 1.91 -23.78
C GLY A 13 1.50 2.92 -23.26
N PRO A 14 1.15 3.91 -24.08
CA PRO A 14 0.33 5.06 -23.68
C PRO A 14 -1.10 4.66 -23.26
N ARG A 15 -1.69 3.63 -23.88
CA ARG A 15 -3.04 3.16 -23.54
C ARG A 15 -3.12 2.63 -22.10
N ALA A 16 -2.16 1.82 -21.67
CA ALA A 16 -2.11 1.29 -20.32
C ALA A 16 -1.85 2.40 -19.29
N ALA A 17 -0.93 3.33 -19.60
CA ALA A 17 -0.68 4.49 -18.77
C ALA A 17 -1.93 5.37 -18.61
N GLN A 18 -2.69 5.60 -19.68
CA GLN A 18 -3.93 6.35 -19.65
C GLN A 18 -5.02 5.64 -18.81
N GLN A 19 -5.17 4.31 -18.94
CA GLN A 19 -6.11 3.54 -18.12
C GLN A 19 -5.79 3.64 -16.64
N TYR A 20 -4.50 3.51 -16.28
CA TYR A 20 -4.04 3.63 -14.90
C TYR A 20 -4.27 5.06 -14.35
N ALA A 21 -3.88 6.08 -15.10
CA ALA A 21 -4.07 7.48 -14.72
C ALA A 21 -5.53 7.80 -14.47
N ARG A 22 -6.39 7.46 -15.42
CA ARG A 22 -7.83 7.69 -15.36
C ARG A 22 -8.47 7.01 -14.14
N ALA A 23 -8.17 5.73 -13.90
CA ALA A 23 -8.74 5.00 -12.76
C ALA A 23 -8.37 5.64 -11.41
N ASN A 24 -7.17 6.19 -11.27
CA ASN A 24 -6.74 6.83 -10.03
C ASN A 24 -7.33 8.25 -9.87
N GLU A 25 -7.48 9.03 -10.94
CA GLU A 25 -8.17 10.33 -10.89
C GLU A 25 -9.67 10.17 -10.59
N GLU A 26 -10.32 9.19 -11.23
CA GLU A 26 -11.71 8.84 -10.94
C GLU A 26 -11.86 8.39 -9.46
N ALA A 27 -10.90 7.64 -8.93
CA ALA A 27 -10.89 7.22 -7.52
C ALA A 27 -10.84 8.41 -6.54
N VAL A 28 -10.01 9.43 -6.79
CA VAL A 28 -9.97 10.65 -5.97
C VAL A 28 -11.33 11.35 -5.98
N SER A 29 -11.91 11.53 -7.17
CA SER A 29 -13.21 12.15 -7.35
C SER A 29 -14.33 11.37 -6.67
N ARG A 30 -14.27 10.04 -6.73
CA ARG A 30 -15.26 9.15 -6.13
C ARG A 30 -15.21 9.17 -4.60
N PHE A 31 -14.03 9.23 -4.00
CA PHE A 31 -13.91 9.47 -2.55
C PHE A 31 -14.59 10.78 -2.15
N ALA A 32 -14.27 11.89 -2.83
CA ALA A 32 -14.88 13.19 -2.54
C ALA A 32 -16.41 13.16 -2.69
N GLN A 33 -16.92 12.44 -3.68
CA GLN A 33 -18.36 12.26 -3.91
C GLN A 33 -19.00 11.49 -2.75
N ILE A 34 -18.49 10.30 -2.38
CA ILE A 34 -19.02 9.46 -1.30
C ILE A 34 -19.01 10.22 0.03
N ILE A 35 -17.89 10.89 0.34
CA ILE A 35 -17.73 11.67 1.57
C ILE A 35 -18.81 12.74 1.69
N ARG A 36 -19.09 13.45 0.58
CA ARG A 36 -20.13 14.48 0.54
C ARG A 36 -21.55 13.91 0.61
N GLU A 37 -21.86 12.86 -0.17
CA GLU A 37 -23.18 12.26 -0.26
C GLU A 37 -23.59 11.58 1.05
N GLU A 38 -22.66 10.84 1.66
CA GLU A 38 -22.88 10.11 2.92
C GLU A 38 -22.57 10.96 4.16
N LYS A 39 -22.17 12.23 3.96
CA LYS A 39 -21.82 13.19 5.04
C LYS A 39 -20.82 12.60 6.03
N ILE A 40 -19.74 12.02 5.49
CA ILE A 40 -18.69 11.41 6.29
C ILE A 40 -17.74 12.47 6.82
N ASP A 41 -17.71 12.67 8.14
CA ASP A 41 -16.72 13.51 8.79
C ASP A 41 -15.38 12.76 8.96
N CYS A 42 -14.47 13.01 8.03
CA CYS A 42 -13.17 12.34 7.98
C CYS A 42 -12.00 13.29 7.68
N ASP A 43 -12.11 14.56 8.06
CA ASP A 43 -11.08 15.59 7.83
C ASP A 43 -10.66 15.70 6.35
N PHE A 44 -11.61 15.53 5.44
CA PHE A 44 -11.32 15.61 4.00
C PHE A 44 -10.94 17.02 3.58
N SER A 45 -9.79 17.14 2.92
CA SER A 45 -9.36 18.40 2.32
C SER A 45 -8.70 18.19 0.96
N SER A 46 -8.99 19.07 0.01
CA SER A 46 -8.27 19.13 -1.26
C SER A 46 -6.89 19.74 -1.01
N CYS A 47 -5.88 19.19 -1.68
CA CYS A 47 -4.50 19.67 -1.58
C CYS A 47 -3.72 19.31 -2.84
N ASP A 48 -2.53 19.85 -2.97
CA ASP A 48 -1.57 19.42 -4.00
C ASP A 48 -0.68 18.30 -3.45
N ALA A 49 -0.26 17.41 -4.32
CA ALA A 49 0.70 16.37 -3.99
C ALA A 49 1.99 16.58 -4.81
N TYR A 50 3.13 16.36 -4.16
CA TYR A 50 4.44 16.55 -4.74
C TYR A 50 5.26 15.29 -4.64
N VAL A 51 5.92 14.89 -5.73
CA VAL A 51 7.02 13.94 -5.68
C VAL A 51 8.30 14.74 -5.93
N TYR A 52 9.14 14.86 -4.89
CA TYR A 52 10.32 15.71 -4.93
C TYR A 52 11.62 14.90 -4.99
N SER A 53 12.71 15.58 -5.33
CA SER A 53 14.07 15.07 -5.23
C SER A 53 15.04 16.13 -4.69
N CYS A 54 16.00 15.66 -3.88
CA CYS A 54 17.12 16.45 -3.41
C CYS A 54 18.40 16.25 -4.25
N THR A 55 18.37 15.37 -5.26
CA THR A 55 19.51 15.10 -6.15
C THR A 55 19.23 15.59 -7.58
N GLN A 56 20.31 15.85 -8.33
CA GLN A 56 20.17 16.29 -9.73
C GLN A 56 19.59 15.16 -10.60
N GLU A 57 20.05 13.92 -10.41
CA GLU A 57 19.52 12.76 -11.12
C GLU A 57 18.01 12.53 -10.86
N GLY A 58 17.60 12.66 -9.60
CA GLY A 58 16.20 12.57 -9.23
C GLY A 58 15.37 13.74 -9.80
N ALA A 59 15.93 14.95 -9.91
CA ALA A 59 15.27 16.08 -10.55
C ALA A 59 14.96 15.83 -12.03
N GLU A 60 15.85 15.17 -12.76
CA GLU A 60 15.58 14.74 -14.15
C GLU A 60 14.47 13.68 -14.21
N ARG A 61 14.43 12.75 -13.27
CA ARG A 61 13.37 11.74 -13.16
C ARG A 61 12.01 12.36 -12.88
N VAL A 62 11.90 13.28 -11.93
CA VAL A 62 10.63 13.96 -11.63
C VAL A 62 10.19 14.88 -12.75
N LYS A 63 11.12 15.46 -13.52
CA LYS A 63 10.80 16.23 -14.74
C LYS A 63 10.21 15.34 -15.82
N ALA A 64 10.82 14.19 -16.11
CA ALA A 64 10.30 13.21 -17.05
C ALA A 64 8.91 12.70 -16.65
N GLU A 65 8.66 12.55 -15.33
CA GLU A 65 7.35 12.18 -14.81
C GLU A 65 6.31 13.27 -15.02
N ALA A 66 6.66 14.55 -14.78
CA ALA A 66 5.78 15.69 -15.05
C ALA A 66 5.36 15.75 -16.53
N GLU A 67 6.31 15.55 -17.43
CA GLU A 67 6.05 15.50 -18.88
C GLU A 67 5.12 14.33 -19.26
N ALA A 68 5.36 13.13 -18.73
CA ALA A 68 4.53 11.97 -18.96
C ALA A 68 3.10 12.17 -18.41
N ALA A 69 2.99 12.64 -17.18
CA ALA A 69 1.70 12.93 -16.54
C ALA A 69 0.95 14.05 -17.29
N GLY A 70 1.65 15.06 -17.81
CA GLY A 70 1.09 16.10 -18.66
C GLY A 70 0.49 15.54 -19.94
N ARG A 71 1.19 14.63 -20.65
CA ARG A 71 0.64 13.93 -21.83
C ARG A 71 -0.61 13.13 -21.53
N LEU A 72 -0.74 12.62 -20.31
CA LEU A 72 -1.92 11.87 -19.84
C LEU A 72 -3.07 12.77 -19.34
N GLY A 73 -2.89 14.11 -19.38
CA GLY A 73 -3.94 15.07 -19.01
C GLY A 73 -4.12 15.27 -17.50
N LEU A 74 -3.14 14.88 -16.68
CA LEU A 74 -3.24 14.97 -15.21
C LEU A 74 -3.01 16.39 -14.65
N GLY A 75 -2.66 17.37 -15.51
CA GLY A 75 -2.35 18.72 -15.09
C GLY A 75 -1.10 18.83 -14.20
N ALA A 76 -0.22 17.83 -14.29
CA ALA A 76 1.02 17.81 -13.54
C ALA A 76 2.04 18.82 -14.09
N GLU A 77 2.80 19.44 -13.18
CA GLU A 77 3.77 20.49 -13.49
C GLU A 77 5.11 20.19 -12.82
N PHE A 78 6.20 20.53 -13.51
CA PHE A 78 7.52 20.53 -12.90
C PHE A 78 7.70 21.78 -12.04
N ALA A 79 8.15 21.62 -10.80
CA ALA A 79 8.45 22.69 -9.86
C ALA A 79 9.90 22.61 -9.40
N THR A 80 10.54 23.75 -9.22
CA THR A 80 11.91 23.86 -8.72
C THR A 80 12.00 24.05 -7.22
N GLU A 81 10.85 24.26 -6.57
CA GLU A 81 10.76 24.54 -5.13
C GLU A 81 9.59 23.81 -4.48
N CYS A 82 9.76 23.45 -3.22
CA CYS A 82 8.74 22.95 -2.32
C CYS A 82 8.83 23.75 -1.01
N GLY A 83 8.20 24.94 -0.97
CA GLY A 83 8.39 25.94 0.08
C GLY A 83 8.01 25.50 1.51
N GLU A 84 7.24 24.43 1.67
CA GLU A 84 6.84 23.91 2.99
C GLU A 84 7.82 22.86 3.55
N LEU A 85 8.78 22.35 2.75
CA LEU A 85 9.77 21.41 3.22
C LEU A 85 10.91 22.13 3.97
N PRO A 86 11.48 21.53 5.05
CA PRO A 86 12.52 22.15 5.86
C PRO A 86 13.93 22.09 5.21
N PHE A 87 14.01 21.81 3.91
CA PHE A 87 15.24 21.71 3.15
C PHE A 87 14.97 22.05 1.67
N PRO A 88 15.98 22.52 0.93
CA PRO A 88 15.86 22.79 -0.50
C PRO A 88 15.73 21.49 -1.30
N VAL A 89 14.95 21.50 -2.36
CA VAL A 89 14.84 20.43 -3.36
C VAL A 89 15.55 20.83 -4.66
N LYS A 90 15.89 19.85 -5.48
CA LYS A 90 16.43 20.05 -6.84
C LYS A 90 15.35 20.06 -7.92
N GLY A 91 14.20 19.50 -7.60
CA GLY A 91 13.02 19.48 -8.45
C GLY A 91 11.90 18.66 -7.84
N ALA A 92 10.70 18.91 -8.31
CA ALA A 92 9.51 18.15 -7.94
C ALA A 92 8.54 18.08 -9.12
N VAL A 93 7.69 17.06 -9.15
CA VAL A 93 6.46 17.05 -9.92
C VAL A 93 5.30 17.36 -8.98
N ARG A 94 4.53 18.38 -9.32
CA ARG A 94 3.31 18.77 -8.61
C ARG A 94 2.10 18.20 -9.33
N PHE A 95 1.25 17.51 -8.59
CA PHE A 95 -0.07 17.06 -9.01
C PHE A 95 -1.12 17.90 -8.30
N PRO A 96 -1.85 18.78 -9.02
CA PRO A 96 -2.88 19.61 -8.44
C PRO A 96 -4.14 18.79 -8.13
N ARG A 97 -5.03 19.37 -7.29
CA ARG A 97 -6.36 18.83 -7.01
C ARG A 97 -6.37 17.39 -6.48
N GLN A 98 -5.36 17.03 -5.72
CA GLN A 98 -5.35 15.80 -4.94
C GLN A 98 -6.12 16.00 -3.63
N ALA A 99 -6.13 14.99 -2.77
CA ALA A 99 -6.86 15.08 -1.51
C ALA A 99 -6.16 14.32 -0.39
N ARG A 100 -6.43 14.73 0.85
CA ARG A 100 -6.08 14.02 2.08
C ARG A 100 -7.31 13.89 2.97
N PHE A 101 -7.38 12.83 3.75
CA PHE A 101 -8.42 12.60 4.75
C PHE A 101 -7.93 11.61 5.82
N HIS A 102 -8.72 11.40 6.86
CA HIS A 102 -8.44 10.43 7.91
C HIS A 102 -9.04 9.06 7.55
N PRO A 103 -8.22 8.06 7.13
CA PRO A 103 -8.72 6.81 6.56
C PRO A 103 -9.58 6.01 7.54
N MET A 104 -9.22 6.01 8.84
CA MET A 104 -9.99 5.26 9.84
C MET A 104 -11.37 5.87 10.11
N LYS A 105 -11.48 7.21 10.19
CA LYS A 105 -12.78 7.88 10.29
C LYS A 105 -13.67 7.52 9.11
N PHE A 106 -13.11 7.58 7.88
CA PHE A 106 -13.82 7.18 6.67
C PHE A 106 -14.27 5.72 6.73
N ALA A 107 -13.36 4.79 7.02
CA ALA A 107 -13.66 3.36 7.01
C ALA A 107 -14.67 2.95 8.09
N CYS A 108 -14.55 3.49 9.32
CA CYS A 108 -15.50 3.24 10.40
C CYS A 108 -16.90 3.74 10.04
N ARG A 109 -17.01 4.98 9.52
CA ARG A 109 -18.29 5.52 9.11
C ARG A 109 -18.91 4.76 7.94
N LEU A 110 -18.11 4.36 6.96
CA LEU A 110 -18.55 3.53 5.85
C LEU A 110 -19.08 2.17 6.33
N ALA A 111 -18.40 1.53 7.30
CA ALA A 111 -18.86 0.28 7.89
C ALA A 111 -20.22 0.42 8.60
N GLU A 112 -20.44 1.53 9.33
CA GLU A 112 -21.76 1.83 9.92
C GLU A 112 -22.84 1.96 8.85
N ILE A 113 -22.58 2.76 7.81
CA ILE A 113 -23.53 2.96 6.71
C ILE A 113 -23.88 1.64 6.02
N LEU A 114 -22.88 0.77 5.79
CA LEU A 114 -23.09 -0.53 5.18
C LEU A 114 -23.93 -1.44 6.08
N ARG A 115 -23.66 -1.47 7.38
CA ARG A 115 -24.45 -2.21 8.36
C ARG A 115 -25.91 -1.71 8.38
N ASP A 116 -26.14 -0.40 8.38
CA ASP A 116 -27.47 0.21 8.39
C ASP A 116 -28.23 -0.10 7.09
N ARG A 117 -27.52 -0.36 5.99
CA ARG A 117 -28.07 -0.86 4.71
C ARG A 117 -28.24 -2.39 4.67
N GLY A 118 -28.04 -3.08 5.78
CA GLY A 118 -28.24 -4.53 5.91
C GLY A 118 -27.06 -5.39 5.49
N VAL A 119 -25.88 -4.83 5.20
CA VAL A 119 -24.67 -5.60 4.95
C VAL A 119 -24.21 -6.24 6.26
N LYS A 120 -23.99 -7.56 6.22
CA LYS A 120 -23.49 -8.31 7.39
C LYS A 120 -21.98 -8.22 7.46
N ILE A 121 -21.45 -7.71 8.57
CA ILE A 121 -20.03 -7.61 8.86
C ILE A 121 -19.72 -8.55 10.01
N TYR A 122 -18.77 -9.46 9.82
CA TYR A 122 -18.34 -10.44 10.82
C TYR A 122 -16.89 -10.15 11.21
N GLU A 123 -16.70 -9.59 12.38
CA GLU A 123 -15.39 -9.40 13.00
C GLU A 123 -14.94 -10.68 13.71
N HIS A 124 -13.65 -10.77 14.03
CA HIS A 124 -13.05 -11.94 14.69
C HIS A 124 -13.33 -13.28 13.99
N THR A 125 -13.64 -13.21 12.68
CA THR A 125 -14.03 -14.37 11.87
C THR A 125 -13.05 -14.57 10.70
N PRO A 126 -11.84 -15.07 10.96
CA PRO A 126 -10.83 -15.23 9.92
C PRO A 126 -11.26 -16.29 8.89
N ALA A 127 -11.18 -15.92 7.61
CA ALA A 127 -11.27 -16.86 6.50
C ALA A 127 -9.99 -17.70 6.45
N VAL A 128 -10.13 -19.02 6.53
CA VAL A 128 -8.98 -19.96 6.60
C VAL A 128 -8.76 -20.72 5.30
N ALA A 129 -9.80 -20.89 4.49
CA ALA A 129 -9.70 -21.52 3.18
C ALA A 129 -10.79 -21.00 2.23
N LEU A 130 -10.52 -21.15 0.95
CA LEU A 130 -11.46 -20.87 -0.13
C LEU A 130 -11.55 -22.11 -1.03
N ASN A 131 -12.77 -22.50 -1.35
CA ASN A 131 -13.04 -23.57 -2.29
C ASN A 131 -14.18 -23.12 -3.21
N ASP A 132 -13.88 -22.76 -4.45
CA ASP A 132 -14.77 -22.11 -5.40
C ASP A 132 -15.46 -20.88 -4.76
N ASN A 133 -16.79 -20.89 -4.62
CA ASN A 133 -17.56 -19.82 -4.03
C ASN A 133 -17.88 -20.03 -2.52
N ARG A 134 -17.15 -20.92 -1.86
CA ARG A 134 -17.30 -21.26 -0.44
C ARG A 134 -16.10 -20.80 0.35
N VAL A 135 -16.31 -19.88 1.28
CA VAL A 135 -15.30 -19.41 2.24
C VAL A 135 -15.45 -20.18 3.54
N LEU A 136 -14.38 -20.83 3.97
CA LEU A 136 -14.31 -21.55 5.24
C LEU A 136 -13.76 -20.63 6.32
N THR A 137 -14.41 -20.67 7.48
CA THR A 137 -13.97 -20.02 8.71
C THR A 137 -13.90 -21.04 9.84
N ARG A 138 -13.34 -20.67 10.98
CA ARG A 138 -13.36 -21.55 12.16
C ARG A 138 -14.78 -21.77 12.70
N ALA A 139 -15.71 -20.85 12.46
CA ALA A 139 -17.09 -20.90 12.94
C ALA A 139 -18.07 -21.55 11.95
N GLY A 140 -17.64 -21.84 10.71
CA GLY A 140 -18.51 -22.43 9.68
C GLY A 140 -18.13 -21.98 8.27
N CYS A 141 -19.07 -22.14 7.34
CA CYS A 141 -18.87 -21.82 5.93
C CYS A 141 -19.84 -20.72 5.47
N VAL A 142 -19.33 -19.83 4.62
CA VAL A 142 -20.14 -18.81 3.94
C VAL A 142 -20.15 -19.09 2.45
N TYR A 143 -21.33 -19.05 1.85
CA TYR A 143 -21.54 -19.25 0.42
C TYR A 143 -21.96 -17.92 -0.22
N GLY A 144 -21.32 -17.53 -1.30
CA GLY A 144 -21.62 -16.33 -2.06
C GLY A 144 -21.83 -16.61 -3.55
N LYS A 145 -22.62 -15.79 -4.24
CA LYS A 145 -22.68 -15.83 -5.70
C LYS A 145 -21.31 -15.43 -6.30
N ASN A 146 -20.66 -14.49 -5.67
CA ASN A 146 -19.32 -14.04 -5.98
C ASN A 146 -18.51 -13.93 -4.69
N VAL A 147 -17.22 -14.20 -4.73
CA VAL A 147 -16.28 -14.03 -3.61
C VAL A 147 -15.19 -13.05 -4.02
N LEU A 148 -14.97 -12.03 -3.22
CA LEU A 148 -13.93 -11.03 -3.42
C LEU A 148 -12.86 -11.18 -2.35
N LEU A 149 -11.64 -11.49 -2.78
CA LEU A 149 -10.46 -11.56 -1.93
C LEU A 149 -9.81 -10.18 -1.84
N CYS A 150 -10.11 -9.46 -0.76
CA CYS A 150 -9.58 -8.12 -0.48
C CYS A 150 -8.73 -8.13 0.81
N SER A 151 -7.99 -9.20 1.06
CA SER A 151 -7.25 -9.47 2.30
C SER A 151 -5.84 -8.88 2.31
N HIS A 152 -5.58 -7.82 1.57
CA HIS A 152 -4.28 -7.19 1.37
C HIS A 152 -3.28 -8.15 0.67
N TYR A 153 -2.75 -9.16 1.37
CA TYR A 153 -2.04 -10.29 0.76
C TYR A 153 -3.01 -11.48 0.65
N PRO A 154 -3.17 -12.11 -0.52
CA PRO A 154 -4.09 -13.23 -0.68
C PRO A 154 -3.65 -14.42 0.16
N PHE A 155 -4.49 -14.86 1.10
CA PHE A 155 -4.20 -16.04 1.94
C PHE A 155 -4.20 -17.36 1.14
N THR A 156 -4.76 -17.34 -0.07
CA THR A 156 -4.75 -18.47 -1.03
C THR A 156 -3.70 -18.27 -2.13
N ASN A 157 -2.53 -17.77 -1.79
CA ASN A 157 -1.51 -17.27 -2.72
C ASN A 157 -0.89 -18.33 -3.64
N LEU A 158 -0.87 -19.61 -3.21
CA LEU A 158 -0.21 -20.69 -3.96
C LEU A 158 -0.84 -20.93 -5.32
N ARG A 159 -2.17 -20.97 -5.43
CA ARG A 159 -2.87 -21.22 -6.70
C ARG A 159 -2.68 -20.09 -7.72
N GLY A 160 -2.52 -18.86 -7.28
CA GLY A 160 -2.31 -17.68 -8.14
C GLY A 160 -0.85 -17.28 -8.30
N PHE A 161 0.07 -18.00 -7.69
CA PHE A 161 1.50 -17.70 -7.65
C PHE A 161 1.80 -16.27 -7.18
N TYR A 162 0.96 -15.71 -6.30
CA TYR A 162 1.14 -14.34 -5.82
C TYR A 162 2.44 -14.14 -5.05
N PHE A 163 2.96 -15.20 -4.42
CA PHE A 163 4.26 -15.19 -3.73
C PHE A 163 5.46 -14.92 -4.68
N THR A 164 5.28 -15.13 -6.00
CA THR A 164 6.31 -14.81 -7.00
C THR A 164 6.15 -13.40 -7.60
N ARG A 165 5.03 -12.74 -7.34
CA ARG A 165 4.64 -11.47 -7.97
C ARG A 165 4.45 -10.32 -6.99
N ILE A 166 4.39 -10.63 -5.70
CA ILE A 166 4.15 -9.66 -4.63
C ILE A 166 5.21 -9.84 -3.56
N VAL A 167 5.97 -8.79 -3.31
CA VAL A 167 6.85 -8.67 -2.15
C VAL A 167 6.22 -7.74 -1.13
N GLN A 168 6.53 -7.95 0.14
CA GLN A 168 6.06 -7.06 1.19
C GLN A 168 7.15 -6.06 1.57
N SER A 169 6.80 -4.77 1.54
CA SER A 169 7.65 -3.67 1.96
C SER A 169 7.14 -3.08 3.26
N ARG A 170 8.02 -2.86 4.21
CA ARG A 170 7.69 -2.19 5.47
C ARG A 170 8.24 -0.78 5.47
N SER A 171 7.45 0.17 5.97
CA SER A 171 7.87 1.55 6.20
C SER A 171 7.41 2.03 7.57
N TYR A 172 8.05 3.08 8.08
CA TYR A 172 7.87 3.61 9.43
C TYR A 172 7.34 5.03 9.37
N LEU A 173 6.47 5.35 10.33
CA LEU A 173 5.86 6.66 10.44
C LEU A 173 6.03 7.19 11.87
N ALA A 174 6.20 8.51 11.97
CA ALA A 174 6.15 9.26 13.22
C ALA A 174 5.17 10.42 13.07
N ALA A 175 4.34 10.64 14.07
CA ALA A 175 3.50 11.83 14.20
C ALA A 175 4.19 12.83 15.13
N LEU A 176 4.43 14.05 14.65
CA LEU A 176 5.19 15.08 15.33
C LEU A 176 4.26 16.21 15.78
N ARG A 177 4.41 16.64 17.03
CA ARG A 177 3.82 17.87 17.60
C ARG A 177 4.78 19.04 17.49
N GLY A 178 4.24 20.26 17.52
CA GLY A 178 5.04 21.48 17.53
C GLY A 178 5.69 21.79 16.19
N VAL A 179 5.15 21.23 15.10
CA VAL A 179 5.58 21.51 13.74
C VAL A 179 4.49 22.31 13.03
N PRO A 180 4.83 23.34 12.24
CA PRO A 180 3.85 24.05 11.43
C PRO A 180 3.04 23.11 10.54
N GLU A 181 1.76 23.39 10.37
CA GLU A 181 0.92 22.66 9.45
C GLU A 181 1.39 22.91 8.01
N ILE A 182 1.47 21.84 7.21
CA ILE A 182 1.73 21.92 5.78
C ILE A 182 0.44 21.61 5.01
N SER A 183 0.23 22.34 3.91
CA SER A 183 -0.96 22.20 3.08
C SER A 183 -0.85 21.04 2.09
N GLY A 184 0.34 20.78 1.57
CA GLY A 184 0.62 19.76 0.58
C GLY A 184 0.89 18.36 1.15
N ILE A 185 1.01 17.41 0.23
CA ILE A 185 1.52 16.05 0.48
C ILE A 185 2.84 15.94 -0.27
N TYR A 186 3.90 15.53 0.43
CA TYR A 186 5.25 15.46 -0.13
C TYR A 186 5.81 14.05 -0.02
N LEU A 187 6.35 13.53 -1.11
CA LEU A 187 6.98 12.21 -1.19
C LEU A 187 8.33 12.35 -1.89
N ASP A 188 9.38 11.81 -1.29
CA ASP A 188 10.66 11.68 -1.97
C ASP A 188 10.53 10.70 -3.16
N CYS A 189 11.19 10.99 -4.26
CA CYS A 189 11.25 10.09 -5.41
C CYS A 189 12.08 8.83 -5.14
N GLU A 190 12.90 8.82 -4.10
CA GLU A 190 13.66 7.66 -3.65
C GLU A 190 12.83 6.76 -2.73
N GLU A 191 12.94 5.45 -2.89
CA GLU A 191 12.07 4.48 -2.21
C GLU A 191 12.16 4.55 -0.68
N ALA A 192 13.37 4.71 -0.14
CA ALA A 192 13.60 4.87 1.29
C ALA A 192 13.57 6.33 1.77
N GLY A 193 13.11 7.24 0.91
CA GLY A 193 13.06 8.68 1.17
C GLY A 193 12.00 9.09 2.19
N LEU A 194 11.96 10.39 2.45
CA LEU A 194 11.02 10.99 3.41
C LEU A 194 9.69 11.32 2.76
N SER A 195 8.61 11.14 3.49
CA SER A 195 7.29 11.65 3.12
C SER A 195 6.70 12.52 4.23
N PHE A 196 5.92 13.53 3.85
CA PHE A 196 5.37 14.53 4.76
C PHE A 196 3.91 14.81 4.41
N ARG A 197 3.06 14.85 5.42
CA ARG A 197 1.72 15.43 5.34
C ARG A 197 1.21 15.81 6.71
N SER A 198 0.36 16.82 6.82
CA SER A 198 -0.33 17.12 8.08
C SER A 198 -1.58 16.27 8.25
N ALA A 199 -1.94 16.03 9.50
CA ALA A 199 -3.20 15.40 9.91
C ALA A 199 -3.70 16.06 11.19
N SER A 200 -5.02 16.12 11.39
CA SER A 200 -5.64 16.61 12.62
C SER A 200 -6.09 15.45 13.50
N VAL A 201 -5.78 15.53 14.78
CA VAL A 201 -6.24 14.55 15.79
C VAL A 201 -6.72 15.32 17.03
N GLY A 202 -8.01 15.24 17.33
CA GLY A 202 -8.58 15.96 18.48
C GLY A 202 -8.42 17.49 18.43
N GLY A 203 -8.38 18.07 17.24
CA GLY A 203 -8.16 19.51 17.02
C GLY A 203 -6.70 19.95 17.03
N GLU A 204 -5.76 19.02 17.29
CA GLU A 204 -4.32 19.27 17.22
C GLU A 204 -3.80 18.90 15.82
N SER A 205 -3.01 19.79 15.20
CA SER A 205 -2.31 19.47 13.94
C SER A 205 -1.02 18.71 14.24
N LEU A 206 -0.85 17.57 13.58
CA LEU A 206 0.34 16.72 13.63
C LEU A 206 0.98 16.62 12.26
N LEU A 207 2.30 16.68 12.20
CA LEU A 207 3.03 16.33 10.99
C LEU A 207 3.31 14.82 10.98
N LEU A 208 2.82 14.11 9.94
CA LEU A 208 3.16 12.72 9.70
C LEU A 208 4.42 12.63 8.85
N LEU A 209 5.48 12.10 9.43
CA LEU A 209 6.77 11.87 8.79
C LEU A 209 6.95 10.38 8.52
N GLY A 210 7.02 10.00 7.25
CA GLY A 210 7.29 8.62 6.83
C GLY A 210 8.73 8.44 6.35
N TRP A 211 9.31 7.24 6.55
CA TRP A 211 10.67 6.91 6.14
C TRP A 211 10.98 5.42 6.21
N GLY A 212 12.07 4.99 5.54
CA GLY A 212 12.76 3.72 5.79
C GLY A 212 12.07 2.51 5.17
N ALA A 213 11.52 2.66 3.97
CA ALA A 213 10.98 1.53 3.22
C ALA A 213 12.06 0.47 2.94
N HIS A 214 11.75 -0.80 3.25
CA HIS A 214 12.61 -1.94 2.98
C HIS A 214 11.77 -3.22 2.82
N GLN A 215 12.34 -4.25 2.21
CA GLN A 215 11.66 -5.54 2.07
C GLN A 215 11.51 -6.22 3.44
N THR A 216 10.27 -6.60 3.78
CA THR A 216 9.96 -7.24 5.05
C THR A 216 10.67 -8.59 5.17
N GLY A 217 11.25 -8.86 6.34
CA GLY A 217 11.95 -10.11 6.66
C GLY A 217 13.43 -10.15 6.28
N HIS A 218 13.95 -9.15 5.57
CA HIS A 218 15.36 -9.08 5.19
C HIS A 218 16.23 -8.31 6.20
N GLU A 219 15.63 -7.43 6.97
CA GLU A 219 16.34 -6.67 8.02
C GLU A 219 15.80 -7.04 9.40
N THR A 220 16.72 -7.34 10.31
CA THR A 220 16.45 -7.60 11.73
C THR A 220 16.73 -6.38 12.61
N ASP A 221 17.13 -5.25 12.00
CA ASP A 221 17.49 -4.04 12.73
C ASP A 221 16.24 -3.33 13.29
N VAL A 222 16.06 -3.40 14.59
CA VAL A 222 15.01 -2.70 15.35
C VAL A 222 15.27 -1.18 15.48
N SER A 223 16.36 -0.67 14.90
CA SER A 223 16.75 0.74 15.03
C SER A 223 15.96 1.71 14.13
N HIS A 224 15.07 1.23 13.26
CA HIS A 224 14.33 2.09 12.32
C HIS A 224 13.55 3.21 13.02
N TYR A 225 12.86 2.92 14.12
CA TYR A 225 12.17 3.95 14.90
C TYR A 225 13.15 4.97 15.51
N LYS A 226 14.32 4.52 15.97
CA LYS A 226 15.37 5.41 16.48
C LYS A 226 15.89 6.33 15.40
N LYS A 227 16.23 5.77 14.24
CA LYS A 227 16.71 6.52 13.06
C LYS A 227 15.67 7.52 12.56
N LEU A 228 14.36 7.13 12.53
CA LEU A 228 13.27 8.04 12.17
C LEU A 228 13.14 9.20 13.16
N LYS A 229 13.20 8.93 14.47
CA LYS A 229 13.17 9.97 15.52
C LYS A 229 14.38 10.90 15.43
N GLU A 230 15.57 10.39 15.11
CA GLU A 230 16.77 11.20 14.90
C GLU A 230 16.62 12.12 13.66
N LYS A 231 16.05 11.60 12.55
CA LYS A 231 15.71 12.41 11.37
C LYS A 231 14.69 13.50 11.71
N ALA A 232 13.63 13.15 12.44
CA ALA A 232 12.62 14.10 12.90
C ALA A 232 13.24 15.26 13.72
N ARG A 233 14.12 14.94 14.67
CA ARG A 233 14.81 15.95 15.50
C ARG A 233 15.75 16.84 14.69
N LYS A 234 16.41 16.30 13.67
CA LYS A 234 17.27 17.09 12.79
C LYS A 234 16.49 18.08 11.94
N LEU A 235 15.33 17.66 11.42
CA LEU A 235 14.49 18.50 10.58
C LEU A 235 13.64 19.50 11.38
N TYR A 236 13.19 19.10 12.56
CA TYR A 236 12.30 19.86 13.44
C TYR A 236 12.79 19.78 14.88
N PRO A 237 13.83 20.56 15.27
CA PRO A 237 14.48 20.45 16.58
C PRO A 237 13.55 20.69 17.78
N VAL A 238 12.53 21.52 17.60
CA VAL A 238 11.56 21.85 18.66
C VAL A 238 10.37 20.89 18.74
N SER A 239 10.30 19.91 17.83
CA SER A 239 9.19 18.94 17.79
C SER A 239 9.29 17.86 18.85
N SER A 240 8.15 17.30 19.22
CA SER A 240 8.05 16.07 20.00
C SER A 240 7.34 14.98 19.20
N VAL A 241 7.77 13.73 19.41
CA VAL A 241 7.13 12.58 18.75
C VAL A 241 5.94 12.13 19.60
N ALA A 242 4.74 12.29 19.03
CA ALA A 242 3.49 11.87 19.68
C ALA A 242 3.25 10.37 19.53
N PHE A 243 3.41 9.85 18.31
CA PHE A 243 3.14 8.45 17.98
C PHE A 243 4.18 7.94 16.98
N CYS A 244 4.43 6.62 17.01
CA CYS A 244 5.19 5.91 16.00
C CYS A 244 4.51 4.59 15.66
N TRP A 245 4.49 4.25 14.39
CA TRP A 245 4.00 2.95 13.91
C TRP A 245 4.70 2.54 12.62
N SER A 246 4.47 1.32 12.19
CA SER A 246 4.91 0.84 10.89
C SER A 246 3.73 0.31 10.09
N ALA A 247 3.84 0.36 8.77
CA ALA A 247 2.91 -0.24 7.84
C ALA A 247 3.64 -1.21 6.92
N GLN A 248 2.91 -2.20 6.44
CA GLN A 248 3.43 -3.18 5.50
C GLN A 248 2.57 -3.16 4.24
N ASP A 249 3.20 -3.01 3.10
CA ASP A 249 2.57 -2.86 1.80
C ASP A 249 2.87 -4.04 0.89
N CYS A 250 1.88 -4.46 0.10
CA CYS A 250 2.01 -5.47 -0.94
C CYS A 250 2.46 -4.81 -2.24
N MET A 251 3.73 -4.96 -2.58
CA MET A 251 4.36 -4.38 -3.76
C MET A 251 4.34 -5.39 -4.90
N THR A 252 3.70 -5.04 -6.01
CA THR A 252 3.75 -5.86 -7.23
C THR A 252 5.04 -5.62 -8.01
N ASP A 253 5.46 -6.60 -8.78
CA ASP A 253 6.66 -6.56 -9.63
C ASP A 253 6.66 -5.41 -10.64
N ASP A 254 5.49 -5.06 -11.18
CA ASP A 254 5.28 -3.98 -12.14
C ASP A 254 4.67 -2.69 -11.55
N ARG A 255 4.49 -2.63 -10.24
CA ARG A 255 3.90 -1.51 -9.47
C ARG A 255 2.44 -1.20 -9.81
N ILE A 256 1.73 -2.10 -10.46
CA ILE A 256 0.31 -1.95 -10.76
C ILE A 256 -0.49 -2.94 -9.91
N PRO A 257 -1.59 -2.54 -9.25
CA PRO A 257 -2.45 -3.45 -8.52
C PRO A 257 -2.97 -4.61 -9.38
N LEU A 258 -3.24 -5.74 -8.73
CA LEU A 258 -3.86 -6.92 -9.34
C LEU A 258 -5.33 -6.94 -8.97
N ILE A 259 -6.20 -6.60 -9.93
CA ILE A 259 -7.64 -6.45 -9.71
C ILE A 259 -8.41 -7.19 -10.81
N GLY A 260 -9.20 -8.19 -10.44
CA GLY A 260 -9.97 -8.93 -11.43
C GLY A 260 -10.30 -10.36 -11.02
N ARG A 261 -10.58 -11.22 -11.99
CA ARG A 261 -10.89 -12.63 -11.74
C ARG A 261 -9.68 -13.38 -11.20
N TYR A 262 -9.92 -14.22 -10.21
CA TYR A 262 -8.96 -15.19 -9.71
C TYR A 262 -9.24 -16.56 -10.37
N ARG A 263 -8.82 -16.70 -11.62
CA ARG A 263 -9.22 -17.81 -12.51
C ARG A 263 -8.96 -19.20 -11.92
N GLN A 264 -7.93 -19.35 -11.10
CA GLN A 264 -7.59 -20.63 -10.46
C GLN A 264 -8.66 -21.11 -9.45
N PHE A 265 -9.63 -20.26 -9.11
CA PHE A 265 -10.79 -20.57 -8.29
C PHE A 265 -12.13 -20.50 -9.06
N GLY A 266 -12.08 -20.40 -10.40
CA GLY A 266 -13.26 -20.33 -11.25
C GLY A 266 -13.73 -18.90 -11.55
N ASP A 267 -14.90 -18.79 -12.18
CA ASP A 267 -15.40 -17.54 -12.76
C ASP A 267 -16.01 -16.56 -11.75
N ARG A 268 -16.24 -17.01 -10.52
CA ARG A 268 -16.97 -16.25 -9.49
C ARG A 268 -16.09 -15.77 -8.34
N VAL A 269 -14.79 -15.98 -8.43
CA VAL A 269 -13.82 -15.50 -7.47
C VAL A 269 -13.01 -14.38 -8.05
N TYR A 270 -12.87 -13.31 -7.29
CA TYR A 270 -12.16 -12.10 -7.67
C TYR A 270 -11.10 -11.77 -6.63
N VAL A 271 -10.09 -11.03 -7.04
CA VAL A 271 -9.02 -10.56 -6.16
C VAL A 271 -8.76 -9.08 -6.37
N ALA A 272 -8.44 -8.39 -5.29
CA ALA A 272 -7.91 -7.03 -5.30
C ALA A 272 -6.74 -6.98 -4.31
N THR A 273 -5.51 -6.83 -4.83
CA THR A 273 -4.27 -6.90 -4.06
C THR A 273 -3.15 -6.13 -4.72
N GLY A 274 -2.00 -6.04 -4.05
CA GLY A 274 -0.81 -5.41 -4.62
C GLY A 274 -0.99 -3.92 -4.84
N PHE A 275 -1.64 -3.22 -3.91
CA PHE A 275 -1.90 -1.78 -4.02
C PHE A 275 -0.65 -0.93 -3.87
N ASN A 276 0.51 -1.56 -3.72
CA ASN A 276 1.77 -0.90 -3.45
C ASN A 276 1.60 0.02 -2.22
N LYS A 277 1.97 1.29 -2.31
CA LYS A 277 1.77 2.28 -1.24
C LYS A 277 0.54 3.18 -1.48
N TRP A 278 -0.34 2.81 -2.44
CA TRP A 278 -1.47 3.62 -2.93
C TRP A 278 -2.82 2.95 -2.65
N GLY A 279 -2.94 2.38 -1.45
CA GLY A 279 -4.09 1.59 -1.05
C GLY A 279 -5.42 2.34 -1.12
N MET A 280 -5.45 3.65 -0.91
CA MET A 280 -6.70 4.42 -0.95
C MET A 280 -7.25 4.49 -2.38
N THR A 281 -6.52 5.09 -3.33
CA THR A 281 -6.98 5.17 -4.72
C THR A 281 -7.09 3.79 -5.36
N GLY A 282 -6.16 2.88 -5.05
CA GLY A 282 -6.19 1.50 -5.52
C GLY A 282 -7.43 0.73 -5.07
N SER A 283 -7.88 0.89 -3.83
CA SER A 283 -9.08 0.22 -3.32
C SER A 283 -10.36 0.77 -3.95
N MET A 284 -10.44 2.09 -4.19
CA MET A 284 -11.59 2.68 -4.88
C MET A 284 -11.65 2.24 -6.35
N ALA A 285 -10.52 2.28 -7.07
CA ALA A 285 -10.43 1.75 -8.42
C ALA A 285 -10.83 0.26 -8.47
N ALA A 286 -10.41 -0.53 -7.48
CA ALA A 286 -10.81 -1.93 -7.36
C ALA A 286 -12.32 -2.08 -7.13
N ALA A 287 -12.92 -1.26 -6.28
CA ALA A 287 -14.35 -1.29 -6.02
C ALA A 287 -15.16 -1.02 -7.30
N GLU A 288 -14.79 -0.01 -8.09
CA GLU A 288 -15.44 0.30 -9.36
C GLU A 288 -15.25 -0.81 -10.39
N ILE A 289 -14.01 -1.26 -10.62
CA ILE A 289 -13.69 -2.32 -11.57
C ILE A 289 -14.43 -3.61 -11.25
N LEU A 290 -14.45 -4.03 -9.98
CA LEU A 290 -15.10 -5.27 -9.56
C LEU A 290 -16.63 -5.14 -9.56
N SER A 291 -17.18 -3.99 -9.15
CA SER A 291 -18.62 -3.71 -9.23
C SER A 291 -19.12 -3.80 -10.66
N ASP A 292 -18.47 -3.10 -11.59
CA ASP A 292 -18.83 -3.14 -13.01
C ASP A 292 -18.75 -4.57 -13.57
N ARG A 293 -17.70 -5.30 -13.24
CA ARG A 293 -17.52 -6.66 -13.73
C ARG A 293 -18.57 -7.63 -13.20
N ILE A 294 -19.00 -7.47 -11.96
CA ILE A 294 -20.02 -8.32 -11.33
C ILE A 294 -21.43 -7.97 -11.83
N THR A 295 -21.72 -6.70 -12.06
CA THR A 295 -23.05 -6.23 -12.44
C THR A 295 -23.29 -6.25 -13.95
N SER A 296 -22.33 -5.81 -14.75
CA SER A 296 -22.46 -5.67 -16.20
C SER A 296 -21.63 -6.68 -17.02
N GLY A 297 -20.76 -7.44 -16.37
CA GLY A 297 -19.84 -8.36 -17.03
C GLY A 297 -18.67 -7.68 -17.75
N LYS A 298 -18.62 -6.36 -17.79
CA LYS A 298 -17.62 -5.56 -18.51
C LYS A 298 -16.96 -4.55 -17.57
N SER A 299 -15.68 -4.27 -17.83
CA SER A 299 -14.98 -3.15 -17.22
C SER A 299 -13.99 -2.58 -18.23
N GLY A 300 -14.24 -1.35 -18.67
CA GLY A 300 -13.46 -0.69 -19.73
C GLY A 300 -12.01 -0.33 -19.34
N THR A 301 -11.73 -0.19 -18.03
CA THR A 301 -10.41 0.19 -17.49
C THR A 301 -9.63 -0.99 -16.92
N ALA A 302 -10.16 -2.20 -16.99
CA ALA A 302 -9.68 -3.35 -16.24
C ALA A 302 -8.44 -4.05 -16.81
N GLU A 303 -8.07 -3.82 -18.08
CA GLU A 303 -6.99 -4.58 -18.71
C GLU A 303 -5.64 -4.36 -18.03
N VAL A 304 -5.30 -3.10 -17.73
CA VAL A 304 -4.04 -2.76 -17.06
C VAL A 304 -3.93 -3.35 -15.65
N PHE A 305 -5.07 -3.59 -14.98
CA PHE A 305 -5.12 -4.15 -13.62
C PHE A 305 -5.32 -5.67 -13.59
N SER A 306 -5.49 -6.33 -14.75
CA SER A 306 -5.80 -7.77 -14.80
C SER A 306 -4.79 -8.61 -14.00
N PRO A 307 -5.23 -9.53 -13.14
CA PRO A 307 -4.33 -10.47 -12.48
C PRO A 307 -3.60 -11.41 -13.46
N ASP A 308 -4.17 -11.61 -14.64
CA ASP A 308 -3.59 -12.48 -15.68
C ASP A 308 -2.56 -11.76 -16.57
N ARG A 309 -2.37 -10.44 -16.38
CA ARG A 309 -1.38 -9.70 -17.16
C ARG A 309 0.02 -10.24 -16.92
N VAL A 310 0.80 -10.33 -17.98
CA VAL A 310 2.22 -10.64 -17.92
C VAL A 310 2.98 -9.46 -18.50
N ASN A 311 3.78 -8.80 -17.68
CA ASN A 311 4.54 -7.63 -18.08
C ASN A 311 6.04 -7.90 -17.99
N PHE A 312 6.60 -8.51 -19.05
CA PHE A 312 8.02 -8.83 -19.10
C PHE A 312 8.93 -7.59 -19.12
N LYS A 313 8.46 -6.44 -19.63
CA LYS A 313 9.31 -5.24 -19.74
C LYS A 313 9.49 -4.49 -18.41
N MET A 314 8.46 -4.46 -17.57
CA MET A 314 8.52 -3.76 -16.29
C MET A 314 8.82 -4.69 -15.11
N GLY A 315 8.32 -5.93 -15.18
CA GLY A 315 8.33 -6.86 -14.05
C GLY A 315 9.37 -7.98 -14.14
N ALA A 316 9.93 -8.30 -15.32
CA ALA A 316 10.74 -9.52 -15.47
C ALA A 316 11.93 -9.58 -14.50
N LYS A 317 12.70 -8.50 -14.35
CA LYS A 317 13.84 -8.47 -13.42
C LYS A 317 13.37 -8.67 -11.97
N ASN A 318 12.32 -7.97 -11.57
CA ASN A 318 11.76 -8.06 -10.23
C ASN A 318 11.12 -9.44 -9.99
N PHE A 319 10.40 -9.98 -10.99
CA PHE A 319 9.80 -11.31 -10.91
C PHE A 319 10.84 -12.40 -10.67
N PHE A 320 11.93 -12.45 -11.47
CA PHE A 320 12.99 -13.43 -11.28
C PHE A 320 13.69 -13.26 -9.95
N GLN A 321 13.93 -12.05 -9.51
CA GLN A 321 14.54 -11.77 -8.21
C GLN A 321 13.59 -12.18 -7.08
N THR A 322 12.32 -11.81 -7.13
CA THR A 322 11.30 -12.18 -6.14
C THR A 322 11.12 -13.69 -6.05
N ALA A 323 11.06 -14.39 -7.19
CA ALA A 323 10.95 -15.84 -7.23
C ALA A 323 12.21 -16.52 -6.66
N ALA A 324 13.39 -16.01 -6.97
CA ALA A 324 14.65 -16.50 -6.41
C ALA A 324 14.73 -16.26 -4.90
N ASP A 325 14.38 -15.06 -4.43
CA ASP A 325 14.37 -14.71 -3.00
C ASP A 325 13.34 -15.53 -2.22
N ALA A 326 12.15 -15.75 -2.78
CA ALA A 326 11.13 -16.61 -2.18
C ALA A 326 11.62 -18.05 -2.06
N THR A 327 12.25 -18.59 -3.12
CA THR A 327 12.81 -19.93 -3.11
C THR A 327 13.97 -20.04 -2.12
N ALA A 328 14.89 -19.08 -2.11
CA ALA A 328 16.01 -19.03 -1.16
C ALA A 328 15.52 -18.92 0.29
N SER A 329 14.49 -18.13 0.54
CA SER A 329 13.88 -17.97 1.87
C SER A 329 13.21 -19.25 2.34
N LEU A 330 12.49 -19.97 1.45
CA LEU A 330 11.92 -21.27 1.74
C LEU A 330 13.01 -22.29 2.08
N LEU A 331 14.06 -22.39 1.23
CA LEU A 331 15.18 -23.32 1.46
C LEU A 331 15.92 -22.99 2.76
N ARG A 332 16.19 -21.70 3.02
CA ARG A 332 16.80 -21.25 4.28
C ARG A 332 15.91 -21.59 5.47
N GLY A 333 14.61 -21.34 5.36
CA GLY A 333 13.64 -21.71 6.38
C GLY A 333 13.63 -23.20 6.70
N TYR A 334 13.81 -24.09 5.71
CA TYR A 334 13.97 -25.53 5.93
C TYR A 334 15.33 -25.90 6.51
N ALA A 335 16.40 -25.26 6.08
CA ALA A 335 17.78 -25.58 6.50
C ALA A 335 18.17 -25.00 7.86
N GLU A 336 17.46 -23.97 8.33
CA GLU A 336 17.78 -23.31 9.59
C GLU A 336 17.48 -24.23 10.77
N VAL A 337 18.52 -24.62 11.52
CA VAL A 337 18.38 -25.42 12.71
C VAL A 337 17.86 -24.54 13.85
N PRO A 338 16.83 -24.97 14.63
CA PRO A 338 16.39 -24.22 15.79
C PRO A 338 17.54 -23.95 16.75
N LYS A 339 17.73 -22.69 17.14
CA LYS A 339 18.85 -22.28 18.02
C LYS A 339 18.64 -22.61 19.50
N GLY A 340 17.45 -23.13 19.88
CA GLY A 340 17.12 -23.47 21.25
C GLY A 340 15.74 -24.09 21.40
N SER A 341 15.36 -24.35 22.63
CA SER A 341 14.02 -24.81 22.99
C SER A 341 13.07 -23.64 23.27
N VAL A 342 11.77 -23.89 23.23
CA VAL A 342 10.75 -22.88 23.59
C VAL A 342 10.98 -22.30 25.00
N ALA A 343 11.57 -23.10 25.90
CA ALA A 343 11.84 -22.70 27.29
C ALA A 343 12.95 -21.62 27.41
N GLU A 344 13.81 -21.47 26.40
CA GLU A 344 14.92 -20.50 26.39
C GLU A 344 14.53 -19.13 25.89
N LEU A 345 13.31 -18.95 25.34
CA LEU A 345 12.82 -17.64 24.92
C LEU A 345 12.61 -16.75 26.14
N LYS A 346 13.04 -15.49 26.03
CA LYS A 346 12.78 -14.45 27.04
C LYS A 346 11.40 -13.85 26.85
N ASP A 347 10.87 -13.21 27.89
CA ASP A 347 9.61 -12.47 27.82
C ASP A 347 9.68 -11.40 26.71
N GLY A 348 8.67 -11.38 25.84
CA GLY A 348 8.63 -10.53 24.66
C GLY A 348 9.50 -11.01 23.48
N GLU A 349 10.15 -12.16 23.59
CA GLU A 349 11.00 -12.72 22.54
C GLU A 349 10.25 -13.74 21.67
N GLY A 350 10.46 -13.66 20.37
CA GLY A 350 9.97 -14.65 19.40
C GLY A 350 11.11 -15.26 18.61
N GLY A 351 10.95 -16.52 18.22
CA GLY A 351 11.98 -17.23 17.47
C GLY A 351 11.50 -18.56 16.91
N ILE A 352 12.40 -19.21 16.16
CA ILE A 352 12.20 -20.58 15.72
C ILE A 352 12.82 -21.51 16.77
N ALA A 353 11.99 -22.36 17.36
CA ALA A 353 12.39 -23.26 18.42
C ALA A 353 12.03 -24.72 18.09
N ALA A 354 12.74 -25.67 18.71
CA ALA A 354 12.37 -27.07 18.67
C ALA A 354 11.34 -27.38 19.75
N PHE A 355 10.26 -28.06 19.37
CA PHE A 355 9.23 -28.55 20.31
C PHE A 355 8.72 -29.91 19.85
N ALA A 356 8.79 -30.89 20.73
CA ALA A 356 8.35 -32.29 20.48
C ALA A 356 8.92 -32.91 19.18
N GLY A 357 10.13 -32.53 18.78
CA GLY A 357 10.77 -33.02 17.55
C GLY A 357 10.47 -32.20 16.31
N ASP A 358 9.54 -31.25 16.40
CA ASP A 358 9.16 -30.37 15.31
C ASP A 358 9.81 -28.97 15.45
N LYS A 359 9.92 -28.31 14.30
CA LYS A 359 10.37 -26.93 14.22
C LYS A 359 9.16 -26.00 14.21
N ILE A 360 9.03 -25.18 15.22
CA ILE A 360 7.90 -24.26 15.38
C ILE A 360 8.35 -22.81 15.53
N GLY A 361 7.51 -21.87 15.07
CA GLY A 361 7.60 -20.48 15.48
C GLY A 361 6.95 -20.32 16.86
N ALA A 362 7.69 -19.82 17.83
CA ALA A 362 7.22 -19.59 19.19
C ALA A 362 7.44 -18.13 19.59
N TYR A 363 6.53 -17.60 20.39
CA TYR A 363 6.65 -16.29 21.01
C TYR A 363 6.29 -16.39 22.49
N ARG A 364 7.14 -15.85 23.36
CA ARG A 364 6.86 -15.76 24.79
C ARG A 364 6.25 -14.39 25.10
N GLY A 365 4.99 -14.39 25.54
CA GLY A 365 4.33 -13.17 26.01
C GLY A 365 4.99 -12.60 27.26
N THR A 366 4.65 -11.37 27.58
CA THR A 366 5.12 -10.66 28.80
C THR A 366 4.14 -10.81 29.95
N ASP A 367 3.05 -11.60 29.80
CA ASP A 367 1.96 -11.77 30.77
C ASP A 367 2.22 -12.97 31.70
#